data_ec7627c5d2186727148f4327aa3e4a6a
#
_entry.id   ec7627c5d2186727148f4327aa3e4a6a
#
_cell.length_a   1.000
_cell.length_b   1.000
_cell.length_c   1.000
_cell.angle_alpha   90.00
_cell.angle_beta   90.00
_cell.angle_gamma   90.00
#
_symmetry.space_group_name_H-M   'P 1'
#
loop_
_entity.id
_entity.type
_entity.pdbx_description
1 polymer ?
#
loop_
_entity_poly.entity_id
_entity_poly.type
_entity_poly.pdbx_seq_one_letter_code
_entity_poly.pdbx_strand_id
1 'polypeptide(L)'
;MPALSENLLFGMGNPLLDICAVVDKDFLDKYGLKANNQILAEEKHKELFDELVKRFSVEYHAGGSTQNSVKVAQWMIQKPYKVATFFGCIGKDKFGEILKKKAEEAHVDARYYEQNEQPTGTCAACITGENSLLGNVLDDAAADPCNSRSLIANLAAANCYDKTKHLDLKENWQLVEKAKVYYIAGFFLTVSPESILKVSTQSSEHNKIFSLNLSAPFISQFYKEPLMKVMPYVDILFGNETEAATFAREQGFETEDIKEIARKAQALPKENSKRPRIVVFTQGQDDTIMATEDKVVSFPVIEIDQSKIVDTNGAGDAFVGGFLSQLVSDKPLEECIRAGHYSANVVIRRSGCTFPEKPDFK
;
A
#
# COMPACT_ATOMS: atom_id res chain seq x y z
N MET A 1 -10.33 2.71 -27.98
CA MET A 1 -9.34 2.78 -26.90
C MET A 1 -8.15 1.92 -27.30
N PRO A 2 -6.90 2.38 -27.12
CA PRO A 2 -5.75 1.53 -27.36
C PRO A 2 -5.84 0.30 -26.44
N ALA A 3 -5.54 -0.88 -26.97
CA ALA A 3 -5.56 -2.11 -26.22
C ALA A 3 -4.50 -2.06 -25.10
N LEU A 4 -4.81 -2.63 -23.93
CA LEU A 4 -3.80 -2.84 -22.89
C LEU A 4 -2.62 -3.64 -23.47
N SER A 5 -1.42 -3.31 -23.01
CA SER A 5 -0.19 -4.05 -23.36
C SER A 5 0.61 -4.35 -22.09
N GLU A 6 1.72 -5.07 -22.24
CA GLU A 6 2.63 -5.34 -21.13
C GLU A 6 3.26 -4.05 -20.56
N ASN A 7 3.52 -4.03 -19.26
CA ASN A 7 4.27 -3.01 -18.51
C ASN A 7 3.67 -1.59 -18.59
N LEU A 8 2.34 -1.45 -18.62
CA LEU A 8 1.67 -0.15 -18.62
C LEU A 8 1.44 0.42 -17.22
N LEU A 9 1.38 -0.43 -16.19
CA LEU A 9 1.33 -0.03 -14.79
C LEU A 9 2.69 -0.29 -14.14
N PHE A 10 3.28 0.73 -13.56
CA PHE A 10 4.57 0.65 -12.87
C PHE A 10 4.39 0.95 -11.38
N GLY A 11 4.91 0.07 -10.53
CA GLY A 11 5.01 0.28 -9.08
C GLY A 11 6.43 0.13 -8.58
N MET A 12 6.77 0.88 -7.53
CA MET A 12 8.07 0.79 -6.87
C MET A 12 7.88 0.95 -5.36
N GLY A 13 8.50 0.09 -4.56
CA GLY A 13 8.29 0.12 -3.11
C GLY A 13 9.11 -0.92 -2.36
N ASN A 14 8.75 -1.13 -1.11
CA ASN A 14 9.39 -2.05 -0.18
C ASN A 14 8.72 -3.43 -0.23
N PRO A 15 9.31 -4.44 -0.91
CA PRO A 15 8.79 -5.79 -0.84
C PRO A 15 9.11 -6.40 0.52
N LEU A 16 8.09 -6.95 1.18
CA LEU A 16 8.20 -7.58 2.49
C LEU A 16 7.57 -8.97 2.44
N LEU A 17 8.11 -9.91 3.22
CA LEU A 17 7.44 -11.16 3.48
C LEU A 17 6.63 -11.02 4.78
N ASP A 18 5.31 -11.03 4.67
CA ASP A 18 4.43 -10.99 5.83
C ASP A 18 4.42 -12.34 6.52
N ILE A 19 4.71 -12.33 7.82
CA ILE A 19 4.67 -13.49 8.72
C ILE A 19 3.46 -13.29 9.62
N CYS A 20 2.36 -13.95 9.29
CA CYS A 20 1.08 -13.82 9.97
C CYS A 20 0.92 -14.88 11.04
N ALA A 21 0.53 -14.49 12.25
CA ALA A 21 0.22 -15.40 13.33
C ALA A 21 -0.89 -14.86 14.24
N VAL A 22 -1.72 -15.77 14.75
CA VAL A 22 -2.61 -15.47 15.89
C VAL A 22 -1.77 -15.54 17.15
N VAL A 23 -1.68 -14.44 17.90
CA VAL A 23 -0.85 -14.32 19.08
C VAL A 23 -1.67 -14.03 20.33
N ASP A 24 -1.10 -14.34 21.49
CA ASP A 24 -1.67 -14.00 22.79
C ASP A 24 -1.35 -12.55 23.21
N LYS A 25 -2.07 -12.07 24.22
CA LYS A 25 -1.87 -10.73 24.79
C LYS A 25 -0.47 -10.57 25.37
N ASP A 26 0.06 -11.61 26.03
CA ASP A 26 1.38 -11.56 26.65
C ASP A 26 2.48 -11.30 25.62
N PHE A 27 2.34 -11.83 24.40
CA PHE A 27 3.26 -11.56 23.31
C PHE A 27 3.18 -10.09 22.85
N LEU A 28 1.97 -9.52 22.71
CA LEU A 28 1.81 -8.12 22.37
C LEU A 28 2.40 -7.20 23.44
N ASP A 29 2.09 -7.46 24.71
CA ASP A 29 2.56 -6.66 25.85
C ASP A 29 4.09 -6.74 25.97
N LYS A 30 4.69 -7.91 25.77
CA LYS A 30 6.14 -8.13 25.80
C LYS A 30 6.87 -7.19 24.81
N TYR A 31 6.33 -7.01 23.63
CA TYR A 31 6.94 -6.20 22.57
C TYR A 31 6.37 -4.78 22.50
N GLY A 32 5.45 -4.41 23.41
CA GLY A 32 4.85 -3.08 23.46
C GLY A 32 3.99 -2.75 22.24
N LEU A 33 3.33 -3.76 21.69
CA LEU A 33 2.49 -3.63 20.51
C LEU A 33 1.07 -3.21 20.90
N LYS A 34 0.51 -2.28 20.14
CA LYS A 34 -0.87 -1.84 20.29
C LYS A 34 -1.71 -2.40 19.14
N ALA A 35 -2.96 -2.74 19.46
CA ALA A 35 -3.94 -3.15 18.46
C ALA A 35 -4.05 -2.12 17.32
N ASN A 36 -4.16 -2.60 16.09
CA ASN A 36 -4.32 -1.78 14.87
C ASN A 36 -3.19 -0.77 14.62
N ASN A 37 -1.98 -1.03 15.15
CA ASN A 37 -0.82 -0.17 14.93
C ASN A 37 0.10 -0.70 13.84
N GLN A 38 0.72 0.20 13.09
CA GLN A 38 1.74 -0.10 12.09
C GLN A 38 3.02 0.64 12.46
N ILE A 39 4.08 -0.11 12.75
CA ILE A 39 5.37 0.44 13.19
C ILE A 39 6.54 -0.15 12.42
N LEU A 40 7.62 0.60 12.34
CA LEU A 40 8.92 0.06 11.96
C LEU A 40 9.55 -0.66 13.15
N ALA A 41 10.21 -1.78 12.87
CA ALA A 41 10.90 -2.55 13.89
C ALA A 41 12.09 -1.74 14.46
N GLU A 42 12.17 -1.70 15.78
CA GLU A 42 13.28 -1.15 16.55
C GLU A 42 14.14 -2.30 17.12
N GLU A 43 15.24 -1.96 17.79
CA GLU A 43 16.15 -2.92 18.41
C GLU A 43 15.42 -3.92 19.33
N LYS A 44 14.45 -3.43 20.13
CA LYS A 44 13.63 -4.27 21.04
C LYS A 44 12.78 -5.33 20.32
N HIS A 45 12.57 -5.18 19.00
CA HIS A 45 11.77 -6.09 18.19
C HIS A 45 12.60 -7.17 17.46
N LYS A 46 13.93 -7.18 17.61
CA LYS A 46 14.80 -8.14 16.91
C LYS A 46 14.43 -9.60 17.17
N GLU A 47 14.12 -9.93 18.41
CA GLU A 47 13.78 -11.30 18.78
C GLU A 47 12.33 -11.68 18.45
N LEU A 48 11.47 -10.69 18.14
CA LEU A 48 10.06 -10.88 17.90
C LEU A 48 9.80 -11.87 16.76
N PHE A 49 10.50 -11.69 15.63
CA PHE A 49 10.29 -12.52 14.43
C PHE A 49 10.65 -13.99 14.68
N ASP A 50 11.77 -14.24 15.36
CA ASP A 50 12.19 -15.59 15.73
C ASP A 50 11.24 -16.23 16.74
N GLU A 51 10.81 -15.48 17.75
CA GLU A 51 9.87 -15.96 18.75
C GLU A 51 8.48 -16.23 18.13
N LEU A 52 8.02 -15.36 17.23
CA LEU A 52 6.75 -15.53 16.52
C LEU A 52 6.72 -16.90 15.80
N VAL A 53 7.75 -17.19 15.02
CA VAL A 53 7.86 -18.44 14.24
C VAL A 53 8.03 -19.68 15.16
N LYS A 54 8.67 -19.52 16.33
CA LYS A 54 8.88 -20.63 17.27
C LYS A 54 7.66 -20.96 18.11
N ARG A 55 6.87 -19.95 18.50
CA ARG A 55 5.74 -20.12 19.45
C ARG A 55 4.40 -20.35 18.77
N PHE A 56 4.21 -19.82 17.57
CA PHE A 56 2.91 -19.78 16.91
C PHE A 56 2.94 -20.48 15.55
N SER A 57 1.77 -20.93 15.10
CA SER A 57 1.59 -21.35 13.71
C SER A 57 1.59 -20.12 12.82
N VAL A 58 2.47 -20.08 11.82
CA VAL A 58 2.64 -18.90 10.94
C VAL A 58 2.23 -19.21 9.51
N GLU A 59 1.67 -18.20 8.85
CA GLU A 59 1.45 -18.17 7.41
C GLU A 59 2.36 -17.11 6.77
N TYR A 60 2.85 -17.42 5.56
CA TYR A 60 3.71 -16.50 4.81
C TYR A 60 2.97 -15.94 3.60
N HIS A 61 2.86 -14.61 3.52
CA HIS A 61 2.27 -13.91 2.40
C HIS A 61 3.25 -12.90 1.80
N ALA A 62 3.20 -12.71 0.47
CA ALA A 62 3.91 -11.61 -0.14
C ALA A 62 3.19 -10.31 0.21
N GLY A 63 3.91 -9.39 0.86
CA GLY A 63 3.43 -8.11 1.36
C GLY A 63 4.24 -6.92 0.83
N GLY A 64 4.06 -5.79 1.50
CA GLY A 64 4.56 -4.49 1.06
C GLY A 64 3.49 -3.74 0.27
N SER A 65 3.14 -2.52 0.73
CA SER A 65 1.98 -1.76 0.26
C SER A 65 1.92 -1.61 -1.27
N THR A 66 2.98 -1.09 -1.91
CA THR A 66 2.99 -0.94 -3.37
C THR A 66 2.88 -2.29 -4.09
N GLN A 67 3.58 -3.34 -3.60
CA GLN A 67 3.53 -4.67 -4.19
C GLN A 67 2.12 -5.28 -4.11
N ASN A 68 1.44 -5.09 -2.99
CA ASN A 68 0.05 -5.51 -2.82
C ASN A 68 -0.87 -4.83 -3.84
N SER A 69 -0.77 -3.50 -3.97
CA SER A 69 -1.59 -2.74 -4.93
C SER A 69 -1.34 -3.19 -6.37
N VAL A 70 -0.08 -3.43 -6.74
CA VAL A 70 0.29 -3.91 -8.09
C VAL A 70 -0.25 -5.31 -8.36
N LYS A 71 -0.17 -6.23 -7.37
CA LYS A 71 -0.75 -7.59 -7.48
C LYS A 71 -2.27 -7.54 -7.67
N VAL A 72 -2.95 -6.73 -6.86
CA VAL A 72 -4.41 -6.58 -6.95
C VAL A 72 -4.81 -5.96 -8.29
N ALA A 73 -4.08 -4.97 -8.80
CA ALA A 73 -4.33 -4.39 -10.11
C ALA A 73 -4.19 -5.43 -11.22
N GLN A 74 -3.13 -6.23 -11.22
CA GLN A 74 -2.92 -7.29 -12.21
C GLN A 74 -4.03 -8.36 -12.13
N TRP A 75 -4.44 -8.74 -10.90
CA TRP A 75 -5.57 -9.65 -10.69
C TRP A 75 -6.88 -9.10 -11.27
N MET A 76 -7.18 -7.82 -11.04
CA MET A 76 -8.39 -7.19 -11.59
C MET A 76 -8.37 -7.08 -13.12
N ILE A 77 -7.20 -6.90 -13.72
CA ILE A 77 -7.04 -6.73 -15.18
C ILE A 77 -7.31 -8.03 -15.95
N GLN A 78 -7.01 -9.21 -15.39
CA GLN A 78 -7.28 -10.54 -16.00
C GLN A 78 -6.73 -10.70 -17.43
N LYS A 79 -5.56 -10.13 -17.74
CA LYS A 79 -4.88 -10.36 -19.01
C LYS A 79 -3.86 -11.50 -18.92
N PRO A 80 -3.65 -12.28 -19.98
CA PRO A 80 -2.67 -13.38 -19.97
C PRO A 80 -1.21 -12.92 -20.02
N TYR A 81 -0.97 -11.61 -20.02
CA TYR A 81 0.33 -10.96 -20.03
C TYR A 81 0.47 -9.99 -18.86
N LYS A 82 1.71 -9.67 -18.51
CA LYS A 82 2.07 -8.85 -17.36
C LYS A 82 1.89 -7.36 -17.68
N VAL A 83 0.71 -6.80 -17.38
CA VAL A 83 0.44 -5.37 -17.52
C VAL A 83 1.16 -4.57 -16.43
N ALA A 84 1.33 -5.17 -15.25
CA ALA A 84 1.93 -4.54 -14.08
C ALA A 84 3.39 -4.95 -13.88
N THR A 85 4.23 -3.94 -13.64
CA THR A 85 5.65 -4.06 -13.29
C THR A 85 5.87 -3.58 -11.87
N PHE A 86 6.74 -4.28 -11.11
CA PHE A 86 7.10 -3.88 -9.77
C PHE A 86 8.62 -3.86 -9.57
N PHE A 87 9.14 -2.78 -8.98
CA PHE A 87 10.53 -2.63 -8.56
C PHE A 87 10.66 -2.54 -7.04
N GLY A 88 11.64 -3.22 -6.49
CA GLY A 88 11.96 -3.20 -5.07
C GLY A 88 13.29 -3.88 -4.79
N CYS A 89 13.71 -3.94 -3.52
CA CYS A 89 14.96 -4.60 -3.12
C CYS A 89 14.69 -5.76 -2.19
N ILE A 90 15.33 -6.90 -2.45
CA ILE A 90 15.29 -8.12 -1.64
C ILE A 90 16.69 -8.64 -1.34
N GLY A 91 16.82 -9.47 -0.31
CA GLY A 91 18.01 -10.25 -0.05
C GLY A 91 18.10 -11.49 -0.96
N LYS A 92 19.30 -11.98 -1.20
CA LYS A 92 19.52 -13.28 -1.85
C LYS A 92 19.38 -14.40 -0.83
N ASP A 93 18.16 -14.69 -0.44
CA ASP A 93 17.81 -15.66 0.58
C ASP A 93 16.49 -16.39 0.26
N LYS A 94 16.13 -17.33 1.14
CA LYS A 94 14.90 -18.13 0.98
C LYS A 94 13.63 -17.26 0.91
N PHE A 95 13.58 -16.16 1.64
CA PHE A 95 12.43 -15.26 1.65
C PHE A 95 12.33 -14.44 0.36
N GLY A 96 13.46 -14.03 -0.20
CA GLY A 96 13.53 -13.40 -1.52
C GLY A 96 13.02 -14.33 -2.62
N GLU A 97 13.40 -15.63 -2.57
CA GLU A 97 12.89 -16.61 -3.54
C GLU A 97 11.37 -16.81 -3.40
N ILE A 98 10.83 -16.80 -2.17
CA ILE A 98 9.38 -16.88 -1.96
C ILE A 98 8.69 -15.65 -2.59
N LEU A 99 9.22 -14.44 -2.39
CA LEU A 99 8.66 -13.23 -2.97
C LEU A 99 8.68 -13.25 -4.51
N LYS A 100 9.78 -13.68 -5.12
CA LYS A 100 9.87 -13.86 -6.58
C LYS A 100 8.81 -14.81 -7.12
N LYS A 101 8.66 -15.96 -6.46
CA LYS A 101 7.65 -16.96 -6.81
C LYS A 101 6.24 -16.40 -6.69
N LYS A 102 5.94 -15.68 -5.60
CA LYS A 102 4.62 -15.07 -5.38
C LYS A 102 4.28 -13.97 -6.39
N ALA A 103 5.26 -13.19 -6.82
CA ALA A 103 5.08 -12.20 -7.87
C ALA A 103 4.78 -12.87 -9.23
N GLU A 104 5.48 -13.96 -9.54
CA GLU A 104 5.22 -14.74 -10.76
C GLU A 104 3.83 -15.39 -10.75
N GLU A 105 3.42 -16.00 -9.63
CA GLU A 105 2.07 -16.54 -9.45
C GLU A 105 0.98 -15.47 -9.62
N ALA A 106 1.27 -14.21 -9.25
CA ALA A 106 0.38 -13.07 -9.42
C ALA A 106 0.47 -12.41 -10.81
N HIS A 107 1.22 -12.99 -11.75
CA HIS A 107 1.46 -12.43 -13.10
C HIS A 107 2.01 -10.99 -13.10
N VAL A 108 2.83 -10.62 -12.09
CA VAL A 108 3.52 -9.34 -12.02
C VAL A 108 4.92 -9.47 -12.62
N ASP A 109 5.35 -8.51 -13.45
CA ASP A 109 6.74 -8.40 -13.91
C ASP A 109 7.59 -7.76 -12.80
N ALA A 110 7.94 -8.55 -11.78
CA ALA A 110 8.73 -8.08 -10.66
C ALA A 110 10.22 -8.11 -11.01
N ARG A 111 10.85 -6.95 -10.96
CA ARG A 111 12.29 -6.74 -11.15
C ARG A 111 12.89 -6.30 -9.83
N TYR A 112 13.40 -7.25 -9.06
CA TYR A 112 14.01 -6.95 -7.78
C TYR A 112 15.50 -6.62 -7.94
N TYR A 113 15.95 -5.58 -7.24
CA TYR A 113 17.36 -5.40 -6.90
C TYR A 113 17.71 -6.42 -5.82
N GLU A 114 18.57 -7.37 -6.16
CA GLU A 114 18.99 -8.43 -5.24
C GLU A 114 20.38 -8.10 -4.67
N GLN A 115 20.49 -8.07 -3.33
CA GLN A 115 21.74 -7.77 -2.64
C GLN A 115 22.05 -8.85 -1.57
N ASN A 116 23.30 -8.89 -1.07
CA ASN A 116 23.77 -9.92 -0.14
C ASN A 116 24.03 -9.39 1.28
N GLU A 117 23.90 -8.07 1.51
CA GLU A 117 24.32 -7.42 2.76
C GLU A 117 23.29 -7.57 3.86
N GLN A 118 22.00 -7.62 3.49
CA GLN A 118 20.87 -7.72 4.41
C GLN A 118 19.90 -8.82 3.95
N PRO A 119 19.23 -9.51 4.88
CA PRO A 119 18.19 -10.46 4.53
C PRO A 119 16.97 -9.74 3.92
N THR A 120 16.11 -10.48 3.24
CA THR A 120 14.84 -9.99 2.73
C THR A 120 14.01 -9.38 3.86
N GLY A 121 13.40 -8.23 3.59
CA GLY A 121 12.53 -7.57 4.55
C GLY A 121 11.33 -8.42 4.94
N THR A 122 10.91 -8.31 6.18
CA THR A 122 9.78 -9.07 6.76
C THR A 122 8.83 -8.14 7.48
N CYS A 123 7.57 -8.54 7.58
CA CYS A 123 6.59 -7.87 8.41
C CYS A 123 5.91 -8.91 9.31
N ALA A 124 6.02 -8.73 10.62
CA ALA A 124 5.24 -9.54 11.56
C ALA A 124 3.81 -8.98 11.63
N ALA A 125 2.85 -9.83 11.32
CA ALA A 125 1.44 -9.53 11.38
C ALA A 125 0.81 -10.30 12.53
N CYS A 126 0.73 -9.65 13.69
CA CYS A 126 0.23 -10.21 14.93
C CYS A 126 -1.28 -10.01 15.03
N ILE A 127 -2.05 -11.09 14.94
CA ILE A 127 -3.52 -11.10 14.98
C ILE A 127 -3.96 -11.51 16.39
N THR A 128 -4.85 -10.73 17.00
CA THR A 128 -5.53 -11.11 18.24
C THR A 128 -6.94 -11.58 17.92
N GLY A 129 -7.26 -12.84 18.20
CA GLY A 129 -8.59 -13.42 17.98
C GLY A 129 -9.34 -13.70 19.29
N GLU A 130 -10.66 -13.82 19.23
CA GLU A 130 -11.52 -14.12 20.39
C GLU A 130 -11.14 -15.41 21.15
N ASN A 131 -10.41 -16.34 20.54
CA ASN A 131 -9.97 -17.58 21.18
C ASN A 131 -8.74 -17.41 22.13
N SER A 132 -8.10 -16.24 22.16
CA SER A 132 -7.02 -15.96 23.13
C SER A 132 -7.56 -15.47 24.50
N LEU A 133 -8.86 -15.23 24.61
CA LEU A 133 -9.53 -14.68 25.81
C LEU A 133 -10.22 -15.73 26.72
N LEU A 134 -10.00 -17.04 26.50
CA LEU A 134 -10.49 -18.08 27.40
C LEU A 134 -9.63 -18.22 28.69
N GLY A 135 -9.10 -17.13 29.20
CA GLY A 135 -8.49 -16.99 30.50
C GLY A 135 -9.09 -15.80 31.24
N ASN A 136 -10.20 -16.07 31.95
CA ASN A 136 -10.73 -15.22 33.05
C ASN A 136 -10.39 -13.75 33.01
N VAL A 137 -11.30 -12.90 32.51
CA VAL A 137 -11.63 -11.62 33.19
C VAL A 137 -13.02 -11.16 32.71
N LEU A 138 -13.98 -11.20 33.58
CA LEU A 138 -15.12 -10.30 33.61
C LEU A 138 -14.57 -8.93 34.08
N ASP A 139 -14.60 -7.96 33.20
CA ASP A 139 -14.60 -6.50 33.40
C ASP A 139 -13.68 -5.81 32.38
N ASP A 140 -14.25 -5.47 31.23
CA ASP A 140 -14.16 -4.14 30.62
C ASP A 140 -15.03 -4.09 29.36
N ALA A 141 -16.11 -3.35 29.46
CA ALA A 141 -17.08 -3.15 28.39
C ALA A 141 -16.53 -2.16 27.36
N ALA A 142 -15.53 -2.54 26.58
CA ALA A 142 -15.04 -1.84 25.38
C ALA A 142 -14.08 -2.70 24.53
N ALA A 143 -14.22 -4.01 24.53
CA ALA A 143 -13.48 -4.86 23.58
C ALA A 143 -14.23 -4.85 22.25
N ASP A 144 -13.67 -4.19 21.25
CA ASP A 144 -14.10 -4.28 19.86
C ASP A 144 -14.02 -5.75 19.41
N PRO A 145 -15.13 -6.40 19.02
CA PRO A 145 -15.16 -7.83 18.70
C PRO A 145 -14.44 -8.19 17.40
N CYS A 146 -13.75 -7.24 16.78
CA CYS A 146 -13.02 -7.45 15.54
C CYS A 146 -11.59 -7.90 15.83
N ASN A 147 -11.12 -8.95 15.14
CA ASN A 147 -9.71 -9.37 15.14
C ASN A 147 -8.81 -8.18 14.87
N SER A 148 -8.15 -7.65 15.91
CA SER A 148 -7.21 -6.55 15.74
C SER A 148 -5.86 -7.08 15.26
N ARG A 149 -5.16 -6.31 14.43
CA ARG A 149 -3.88 -6.70 13.85
C ARG A 149 -2.83 -5.62 14.05
N SER A 150 -1.67 -6.01 14.54
CA SER A 150 -0.51 -5.14 14.67
C SER A 150 0.55 -5.54 13.66
N LEU A 151 1.09 -4.56 12.93
CA LEU A 151 2.13 -4.76 11.93
C LEU A 151 3.46 -4.19 12.40
N ILE A 152 4.49 -5.00 12.34
CA ILE A 152 5.86 -4.61 12.67
C ILE A 152 6.74 -4.90 11.47
N ALA A 153 7.14 -3.88 10.72
CA ALA A 153 7.94 -4.02 9.52
C ALA A 153 9.44 -3.89 9.81
N ASN A 154 10.19 -4.95 9.51
CA ASN A 154 11.65 -4.93 9.43
C ASN A 154 12.05 -4.81 7.96
N LEU A 155 12.45 -3.63 7.53
CA LEU A 155 12.74 -3.36 6.12
C LEU A 155 13.96 -4.12 5.60
N ALA A 156 15.00 -4.29 6.42
CA ALA A 156 16.23 -5.00 6.06
C ALA A 156 16.68 -4.69 4.61
N ALA A 157 16.71 -5.68 3.70
CA ALA A 157 17.08 -5.47 2.31
C ALA A 157 16.21 -4.44 1.58
N ALA A 158 14.92 -4.31 1.92
CA ALA A 158 14.05 -3.31 1.29
C ALA A 158 14.57 -1.89 1.50
N ASN A 159 15.30 -1.63 2.61
CA ASN A 159 15.94 -0.35 2.91
C ASN A 159 17.28 -0.14 2.16
N CYS A 160 17.74 -1.13 1.40
CA CYS A 160 19.01 -1.10 0.67
C CYS A 160 18.81 -0.85 -0.83
N TYR A 161 17.66 -0.33 -1.24
CA TYR A 161 17.42 -0.06 -2.65
C TYR A 161 18.42 0.96 -3.19
N ASP A 162 19.16 0.58 -4.23
CA ASP A 162 20.15 1.42 -4.87
C ASP A 162 19.67 1.84 -6.27
N LYS A 163 19.35 3.11 -6.39
CA LYS A 163 18.85 3.73 -7.62
C LYS A 163 19.83 3.50 -8.78
N THR A 164 21.14 3.67 -8.54
CA THR A 164 22.16 3.60 -9.59
C THR A 164 22.40 2.18 -10.07
N LYS A 165 22.29 1.20 -9.17
CA LYS A 165 22.47 -0.21 -9.48
C LYS A 165 21.22 -0.89 -10.00
N HIS A 166 20.05 -0.22 -9.97
CA HIS A 166 18.80 -0.82 -10.40
C HIS A 166 17.96 0.08 -11.31
N LEU A 167 17.39 1.18 -10.79
CA LEU A 167 16.50 2.05 -11.55
C LEU A 167 17.18 2.68 -12.77
N ASP A 168 18.46 3.06 -12.64
CA ASP A 168 19.23 3.73 -13.68
C ASP A 168 19.79 2.78 -14.75
N LEU A 169 19.65 1.44 -14.57
CA LEU A 169 19.99 0.49 -15.62
C LEU A 169 19.08 0.68 -16.82
N LYS A 170 19.66 0.66 -18.01
CA LYS A 170 18.97 0.95 -19.25
C LYS A 170 17.73 0.07 -19.45
N GLU A 171 17.86 -1.22 -19.21
CA GLU A 171 16.76 -2.20 -19.33
C GLU A 171 15.62 -1.92 -18.35
N ASN A 172 15.92 -1.48 -17.13
CA ASN A 172 14.90 -1.12 -16.12
C ASN A 172 14.26 0.22 -16.43
N TRP A 173 15.06 1.20 -16.84
CA TRP A 173 14.54 2.52 -17.21
C TRP A 173 13.58 2.45 -18.42
N GLN A 174 13.85 1.58 -19.39
CA GLN A 174 12.93 1.33 -20.51
C GLN A 174 11.54 0.87 -20.04
N LEU A 175 11.44 0.08 -18.95
CA LEU A 175 10.14 -0.30 -18.37
C LEU A 175 9.43 0.90 -17.73
N VAL A 176 10.19 1.79 -17.07
CA VAL A 176 9.63 3.05 -16.56
C VAL A 176 9.13 3.92 -17.70
N GLU A 177 9.89 4.07 -18.78
CA GLU A 177 9.48 4.84 -19.97
C GLU A 177 8.26 4.25 -20.69
N LYS A 178 8.09 2.94 -20.65
CA LYS A 178 6.94 2.27 -21.27
C LYS A 178 5.64 2.46 -20.49
N ALA A 179 5.72 2.60 -19.18
CA ALA A 179 4.55 2.72 -18.32
C ALA A 179 3.71 3.96 -18.65
N LYS A 180 2.41 3.84 -18.43
CA LYS A 180 1.39 4.89 -18.61
C LYS A 180 0.92 5.44 -17.27
N VAL A 181 0.85 4.56 -16.27
CA VAL A 181 0.41 4.84 -14.90
C VAL A 181 1.48 4.37 -13.93
N TYR A 182 1.84 5.23 -12.98
CA TYR A 182 2.82 4.94 -11.93
C TYR A 182 2.16 5.02 -10.58
N TYR A 183 2.56 4.14 -9.68
CA TYR A 183 2.12 4.16 -8.30
C TYR A 183 3.26 3.85 -7.34
N ILE A 184 3.42 4.68 -6.33
CA ILE A 184 4.39 4.49 -5.25
C ILE A 184 3.69 4.81 -3.92
N ALA A 185 3.81 3.91 -2.94
CA ALA A 185 3.38 4.19 -1.58
C ALA A 185 4.38 5.11 -0.88
N GLY A 186 3.90 6.02 -0.05
CA GLY A 186 4.72 6.98 0.69
C GLY A 186 5.78 6.34 1.59
N PHE A 187 5.59 5.10 1.99
CA PHE A 187 6.62 4.33 2.71
C PHE A 187 7.99 4.33 2.00
N PHE A 188 8.01 4.37 0.67
CA PHE A 188 9.26 4.36 -0.09
C PHE A 188 10.03 5.69 0.00
N LEU A 189 9.41 6.77 0.48
CA LEU A 189 10.09 8.03 0.82
C LEU A 189 11.15 7.84 1.92
N THR A 190 10.99 6.83 2.75
CA THR A 190 11.97 6.51 3.82
C THR A 190 13.23 5.82 3.28
N VAL A 191 13.18 5.33 2.03
CA VAL A 191 14.23 4.49 1.44
C VAL A 191 14.95 5.22 0.30
N SER A 192 14.21 5.68 -0.71
CA SER A 192 14.80 6.28 -1.90
C SER A 192 13.92 7.40 -2.49
N PRO A 193 13.84 8.55 -1.79
CA PRO A 193 13.07 9.70 -2.28
C PRO A 193 13.57 10.22 -3.65
N GLU A 194 14.87 10.07 -3.93
CA GLU A 194 15.47 10.43 -5.21
C GLU A 194 14.99 9.54 -6.37
N SER A 195 14.70 8.26 -6.10
CA SER A 195 14.08 7.37 -7.10
C SER A 195 12.64 7.76 -7.39
N ILE A 196 11.87 8.11 -6.35
CA ILE A 196 10.50 8.60 -6.50
C ILE A 196 10.50 9.89 -7.31
N LEU A 197 11.38 10.83 -6.99
CA LEU A 197 11.48 12.10 -7.68
C LEU A 197 11.82 11.89 -9.16
N LYS A 198 12.78 11.00 -9.48
CA LYS A 198 13.14 10.68 -10.86
C LYS A 198 11.94 10.13 -11.66
N VAL A 199 11.22 9.17 -11.10
CA VAL A 199 10.06 8.54 -11.76
C VAL A 199 8.91 9.55 -11.91
N SER A 200 8.62 10.34 -10.89
CA SER A 200 7.53 11.33 -10.92
C SER A 200 7.81 12.47 -11.90
N THR A 201 9.06 12.92 -11.99
CA THR A 201 9.50 13.93 -12.98
C THR A 201 9.33 13.37 -14.40
N GLN A 202 9.81 12.16 -14.67
CA GLN A 202 9.62 11.47 -15.96
C GLN A 202 8.14 11.38 -16.35
N SER A 203 7.29 11.01 -15.39
CA SER A 203 5.85 10.93 -15.61
C SER A 203 5.25 12.27 -16.01
N SER A 204 5.61 13.34 -15.31
CA SER A 204 5.12 14.70 -15.54
C SER A 204 5.54 15.23 -16.92
N GLU A 205 6.83 15.10 -17.26
CA GLU A 205 7.40 15.57 -18.53
C GLU A 205 6.75 14.90 -19.75
N HIS A 206 6.36 13.61 -19.61
CA HIS A 206 5.74 12.84 -20.68
C HIS A 206 4.20 12.79 -20.58
N ASN A 207 3.59 13.64 -19.73
CA ASN A 207 2.15 13.72 -19.52
C ASN A 207 1.51 12.37 -19.17
N LYS A 208 2.18 11.56 -18.35
CA LYS A 208 1.72 10.29 -17.80
C LYS A 208 1.19 10.48 -16.38
N ILE A 209 0.52 9.49 -15.82
CA ILE A 209 -0.17 9.61 -14.52
C ILE A 209 0.74 9.09 -13.40
N PHE A 210 1.13 9.95 -12.48
CA PHE A 210 1.85 9.56 -11.27
C PHE A 210 0.93 9.60 -10.05
N SER A 211 0.85 8.49 -9.34
CA SER A 211 0.01 8.32 -8.14
C SER A 211 0.87 8.05 -6.91
N LEU A 212 0.54 8.71 -5.81
CA LEU A 212 1.20 8.58 -4.51
C LEU A 212 0.18 8.29 -3.43
N ASN A 213 0.55 7.50 -2.43
CA ASN A 213 -0.24 7.30 -1.21
C ASN A 213 0.49 7.94 -0.02
N LEU A 214 -0.25 8.60 0.88
CA LEU A 214 0.32 9.14 2.14
C LEU A 214 0.80 8.02 3.07
N SER A 215 0.18 6.84 3.00
CA SER A 215 0.60 5.56 3.59
C SER A 215 0.57 5.46 5.10
N ALA A 216 1.05 6.45 5.83
CA ALA A 216 1.03 6.48 7.29
C ALA A 216 1.20 7.91 7.83
N PRO A 217 0.64 8.23 9.00
CA PRO A 217 0.81 9.55 9.63
C PRO A 217 2.27 9.99 9.77
N PHE A 218 3.17 9.07 10.14
CA PHE A 218 4.58 9.39 10.35
C PHE A 218 5.30 9.86 9.06
N ILE A 219 4.80 9.50 7.88
CA ILE A 219 5.35 9.98 6.61
C ILE A 219 5.15 11.49 6.49
N SER A 220 3.95 11.98 6.77
CA SER A 220 3.67 13.42 6.76
C SER A 220 4.42 14.18 7.86
N GLN A 221 4.68 13.54 9.01
CA GLN A 221 5.37 14.16 10.15
C GLN A 221 6.89 14.22 9.99
N PHE A 222 7.51 13.10 9.63
CA PHE A 222 8.97 12.96 9.66
C PHE A 222 9.62 13.02 8.26
N TYR A 223 8.84 12.80 7.20
CA TYR A 223 9.31 12.83 5.81
C TYR A 223 8.61 13.92 5.00
N LYS A 224 8.19 14.99 5.67
CA LYS A 224 7.50 16.13 5.06
C LYS A 224 8.29 16.74 3.91
N GLU A 225 9.59 16.97 4.08
CA GLU A 225 10.41 17.61 3.05
C GLU A 225 10.48 16.76 1.76
N PRO A 226 10.87 15.48 1.76
CA PRO A 226 10.84 14.66 0.56
C PRO A 226 9.43 14.46 -0.01
N LEU A 227 8.39 14.34 0.84
CA LEU A 227 7.01 14.27 0.40
C LEU A 227 6.61 15.51 -0.41
N MET A 228 6.92 16.71 0.11
CA MET A 228 6.55 17.96 -0.55
C MET A 228 7.41 18.29 -1.77
N LYS A 229 8.60 17.71 -1.91
CA LYS A 229 9.38 17.76 -3.16
C LYS A 229 8.75 16.94 -4.29
N VAL A 230 8.08 15.84 -3.96
CA VAL A 230 7.39 14.97 -4.93
C VAL A 230 5.97 15.48 -5.23
N MET A 231 5.30 16.12 -4.28
CA MET A 231 3.90 16.54 -4.38
C MET A 231 3.55 17.32 -5.66
N PRO A 232 4.40 18.24 -6.20
CA PRO A 232 4.09 18.94 -7.46
C PRO A 232 3.92 18.03 -8.67
N TYR A 233 4.46 16.81 -8.62
CA TYR A 233 4.37 15.83 -9.72
C TYR A 233 3.21 14.85 -9.55
N VAL A 234 2.52 14.86 -8.39
CA VAL A 234 1.45 13.91 -8.07
C VAL A 234 0.17 14.28 -8.81
N ASP A 235 -0.31 13.37 -9.66
CA ASP A 235 -1.60 13.46 -10.35
C ASP A 235 -2.75 12.91 -9.51
N ILE A 236 -2.51 11.82 -8.77
CA ILE A 236 -3.50 11.21 -7.89
C ILE A 236 -2.88 10.98 -6.51
N LEU A 237 -3.45 11.60 -5.50
CA LEU A 237 -3.06 11.43 -4.10
C LEU A 237 -4.06 10.56 -3.38
N PHE A 238 -3.58 9.44 -2.80
CA PHE A 238 -4.36 8.56 -1.94
C PHE A 238 -3.99 8.75 -0.47
N GLY A 239 -4.91 8.40 0.41
CA GLY A 239 -4.70 8.30 1.84
C GLY A 239 -5.98 7.83 2.55
N ASN A 240 -5.87 7.53 3.84
CA ASN A 240 -7.04 7.34 4.71
C ASN A 240 -7.32 8.62 5.53
N GLU A 241 -8.39 8.60 6.33
CA GLU A 241 -8.82 9.74 7.15
C GLU A 241 -7.75 10.19 8.15
N THR A 242 -7.04 9.26 8.77
CA THR A 242 -5.97 9.56 9.76
C THR A 242 -4.74 10.17 9.09
N GLU A 243 -4.36 9.65 7.94
CA GLU A 243 -3.27 10.17 7.11
C GLU A 243 -3.62 11.56 6.58
N ALA A 244 -4.84 11.75 6.10
CA ALA A 244 -5.35 13.04 5.63
C ALA A 244 -5.36 14.10 6.72
N ALA A 245 -5.87 13.78 7.91
CA ALA A 245 -5.88 14.68 9.07
C ALA A 245 -4.46 15.08 9.50
N THR A 246 -3.54 14.10 9.52
CA THR A 246 -2.14 14.37 9.84
C THR A 246 -1.47 15.25 8.78
N PHE A 247 -1.68 14.92 7.50
CA PHE A 247 -1.18 15.72 6.39
C PHE A 247 -1.70 17.17 6.47
N ALA A 248 -2.99 17.35 6.72
CA ALA A 248 -3.60 18.67 6.86
C ALA A 248 -2.94 19.49 7.98
N ARG A 249 -2.74 18.89 9.14
CA ARG A 249 -2.07 19.54 10.26
C ARG A 249 -0.63 19.95 9.92
N GLU A 250 0.12 19.06 9.31
CA GLU A 250 1.51 19.32 8.90
C GLU A 250 1.62 20.38 7.78
N GLN A 251 0.59 20.52 6.94
CA GLN A 251 0.52 21.56 5.91
C GLN A 251 -0.12 22.87 6.40
N GLY A 252 -0.59 22.94 7.65
CA GLY A 252 -1.27 24.11 8.17
C GLY A 252 -2.65 24.35 7.57
N PHE A 253 -3.36 23.29 7.22
CA PHE A 253 -4.74 23.39 6.71
C PHE A 253 -5.72 23.59 7.89
N GLU A 254 -5.99 24.66 8.37
CA GLU A 254 -6.85 24.95 9.52
C GLU A 254 -8.27 24.36 9.41
N THR A 255 -8.38 23.03 9.28
CA THR A 255 -9.63 22.28 9.15
C THR A 255 -9.45 20.81 9.53
N GLU A 256 -10.50 20.20 10.07
CA GLU A 256 -10.61 18.76 10.33
C GLU A 256 -11.63 18.08 9.37
N ASP A 257 -12.36 18.86 8.56
CA ASP A 257 -13.29 18.34 7.58
C ASP A 257 -12.56 17.66 6.43
N ILE A 258 -12.79 16.36 6.25
CA ILE A 258 -12.10 15.54 5.26
C ILE A 258 -12.33 16.03 3.82
N LYS A 259 -13.50 16.60 3.51
CA LYS A 259 -13.82 17.15 2.19
C LYS A 259 -13.03 18.42 1.92
N GLU A 260 -12.89 19.26 2.95
CA GLU A 260 -12.08 20.47 2.86
C GLU A 260 -10.60 20.14 2.79
N ILE A 261 -10.12 19.16 3.56
CA ILE A 261 -8.74 18.65 3.46
C ILE A 261 -8.45 18.16 2.05
N ALA A 262 -9.35 17.35 1.47
CA ALA A 262 -9.19 16.83 0.11
C ALA A 262 -9.13 17.96 -0.92
N ARG A 263 -9.97 18.98 -0.79
CA ARG A 263 -9.97 20.16 -1.67
C ARG A 263 -8.68 20.98 -1.55
N LYS A 264 -8.20 21.23 -0.34
CA LYS A 264 -6.94 21.96 -0.11
C LYS A 264 -5.73 21.17 -0.62
N ALA A 265 -5.70 19.85 -0.43
CA ALA A 265 -4.65 18.97 -0.96
C ALA A 265 -4.69 18.95 -2.52
N GLN A 266 -5.88 18.94 -3.12
CA GLN A 266 -6.07 19.01 -4.57
C GLN A 266 -5.47 20.32 -5.14
N ALA A 267 -5.67 21.44 -4.46
CA ALA A 267 -5.25 22.76 -4.89
C ALA A 267 -3.74 23.06 -4.68
N LEU A 268 -2.98 22.16 -4.04
CA LEU A 268 -1.53 22.35 -3.90
C LEU A 268 -0.83 22.50 -5.25
N PRO A 269 0.29 23.26 -5.32
CA PRO A 269 1.04 23.49 -6.56
C PRO A 269 1.31 22.20 -7.33
N LYS A 270 1.26 22.29 -8.66
CA LYS A 270 1.48 21.17 -9.57
C LYS A 270 2.29 21.61 -10.80
N GLU A 271 3.28 20.77 -11.19
CA GLU A 271 4.14 21.02 -12.35
C GLU A 271 3.40 20.82 -13.68
N ASN A 272 2.76 19.67 -13.86
CA ASN A 272 1.99 19.41 -15.06
C ASN A 272 0.61 20.07 -14.99
N SER A 273 0.48 21.27 -15.58
CA SER A 273 -0.78 22.03 -15.64
C SER A 273 -1.84 21.45 -16.60
N LYS A 274 -1.47 20.50 -17.46
CA LYS A 274 -2.42 19.85 -18.41
C LYS A 274 -3.39 18.90 -17.72
N ARG A 275 -3.09 18.51 -16.47
CA ARG A 275 -3.92 17.61 -15.67
C ARG A 275 -3.99 18.09 -14.23
N PRO A 276 -5.18 18.46 -13.74
CA PRO A 276 -5.36 18.80 -12.34
C PRO A 276 -5.17 17.56 -11.47
N ARG A 277 -4.73 17.76 -10.21
CA ARG A 277 -4.61 16.69 -9.24
C ARG A 277 -5.98 16.17 -8.85
N ILE A 278 -6.04 14.87 -8.57
CA ILE A 278 -7.17 14.20 -7.96
C ILE A 278 -6.72 13.74 -6.57
N VAL A 279 -7.59 13.89 -5.57
CA VAL A 279 -7.35 13.39 -4.22
C VAL A 279 -8.43 12.40 -3.88
N VAL A 280 -8.03 11.24 -3.36
CA VAL A 280 -8.96 10.16 -2.97
C VAL A 280 -8.62 9.74 -1.54
N PHE A 281 -9.53 10.02 -0.61
CA PHE A 281 -9.40 9.65 0.80
C PHE A 281 -10.45 8.61 1.19
N THR A 282 -9.99 7.46 1.65
CA THR A 282 -10.84 6.41 2.20
C THR A 282 -11.10 6.65 3.70
N GLN A 283 -12.20 6.15 4.23
CA GLN A 283 -12.62 6.35 5.62
C GLN A 283 -13.19 5.06 6.23
N GLY A 284 -12.51 3.93 6.02
CA GLY A 284 -12.96 2.64 6.54
C GLY A 284 -14.37 2.28 6.03
N GLN A 285 -15.35 2.32 6.92
CA GLN A 285 -16.77 2.03 6.61
C GLN A 285 -17.55 3.26 6.11
N ASP A 286 -16.97 4.45 6.24
CA ASP A 286 -17.61 5.68 5.79
C ASP A 286 -17.29 5.96 4.32
N ASP A 287 -17.99 6.94 3.73
CA ASP A 287 -17.87 7.30 2.33
C ASP A 287 -16.43 7.64 1.93
N THR A 288 -15.97 7.12 0.80
CA THR A 288 -14.73 7.57 0.17
C THR A 288 -14.93 8.97 -0.43
N ILE A 289 -14.02 9.89 -0.13
CA ILE A 289 -14.03 11.25 -0.64
C ILE A 289 -13.10 11.38 -1.83
N MET A 290 -13.60 11.90 -2.93
CA MET A 290 -12.80 12.26 -4.10
C MET A 290 -12.93 13.76 -4.37
N ALA A 291 -11.80 14.46 -4.40
CA ALA A 291 -11.72 15.85 -4.83
C ALA A 291 -11.06 15.95 -6.22
N THR A 292 -11.71 16.67 -7.11
CA THR A 292 -11.21 17.10 -8.41
C THR A 292 -11.15 18.61 -8.45
N GLU A 293 -10.67 19.22 -9.55
CA GLU A 293 -10.65 20.66 -9.72
C GLU A 293 -12.04 21.29 -9.57
N ASP A 294 -13.08 20.61 -10.09
CA ASP A 294 -14.43 21.13 -10.17
C ASP A 294 -15.31 20.81 -8.95
N LYS A 295 -15.08 19.69 -8.29
CA LYS A 295 -16.00 19.16 -7.28
C LYS A 295 -15.34 18.26 -6.24
N VAL A 296 -16.02 18.14 -5.08
CA VAL A 296 -15.75 17.11 -4.07
C VAL A 296 -16.96 16.20 -4.01
N VAL A 297 -16.75 14.90 -4.16
CA VAL A 297 -17.83 13.88 -4.23
C VAL A 297 -17.58 12.81 -3.16
N SER A 298 -18.66 12.39 -2.52
CA SER A 298 -18.68 11.23 -1.61
C SER A 298 -19.18 9.99 -2.34
N PHE A 299 -18.52 8.87 -2.14
CA PHE A 299 -18.88 7.58 -2.71
C PHE A 299 -19.14 6.58 -1.59
N PRO A 300 -20.37 6.05 -1.46
CA PRO A 300 -20.66 5.07 -0.43
C PRO A 300 -19.84 3.80 -0.64
N VAL A 301 -19.35 3.23 0.46
CA VAL A 301 -18.65 1.95 0.44
C VAL A 301 -19.62 0.78 0.28
N ILE A 302 -19.09 -0.38 -0.12
CA ILE A 302 -19.88 -1.61 -0.16
C ILE A 302 -20.10 -2.09 1.28
N GLU A 303 -21.37 -2.10 1.71
CA GLU A 303 -21.72 -2.62 3.03
C GLU A 303 -21.30 -4.08 3.20
N ILE A 304 -20.76 -4.39 4.36
CA ILE A 304 -20.33 -5.73 4.73
C ILE A 304 -20.78 -6.05 6.16
N ASP A 305 -21.26 -7.26 6.35
CA ASP A 305 -21.50 -7.81 7.67
C ASP A 305 -20.18 -7.94 8.43
N GLN A 306 -20.08 -7.32 9.59
CA GLN A 306 -18.86 -7.32 10.42
C GLN A 306 -18.35 -8.73 10.71
N SER A 307 -19.22 -9.73 10.83
CA SER A 307 -18.85 -11.13 11.03
C SER A 307 -18.09 -11.76 9.87
N LYS A 308 -18.09 -11.12 8.69
CA LYS A 308 -17.37 -11.57 7.49
C LYS A 308 -16.01 -10.91 7.31
N ILE A 309 -15.67 -9.95 8.16
CA ILE A 309 -14.37 -9.31 8.15
C ILE A 309 -13.37 -10.23 8.85
N VAL A 310 -12.35 -10.64 8.12
CA VAL A 310 -11.26 -11.49 8.62
C VAL A 310 -10.03 -10.64 8.94
N ASP A 311 -9.72 -9.68 8.07
CA ASP A 311 -8.47 -8.91 8.18
C ASP A 311 -8.60 -7.60 7.40
N THR A 312 -8.51 -6.47 8.09
CA THR A 312 -8.59 -5.15 7.45
C THR A 312 -7.27 -4.64 6.86
N ASN A 313 -6.15 -5.33 7.15
CA ASN A 313 -4.88 -4.95 6.56
C ASN A 313 -4.85 -5.25 5.06
N GLY A 314 -4.21 -4.35 4.33
CA GLY A 314 -4.18 -4.42 2.88
C GLY A 314 -5.47 -3.94 2.21
N ALA A 315 -6.50 -3.53 2.97
CA ALA A 315 -7.72 -2.95 2.40
C ALA A 315 -7.41 -1.69 1.57
N GLY A 316 -6.58 -0.80 2.09
CA GLY A 316 -6.10 0.39 1.38
C GLY A 316 -5.29 0.03 0.14
N ASP A 317 -4.39 -0.95 0.25
CA ASP A 317 -3.60 -1.44 -0.89
C ASP A 317 -4.50 -2.05 -1.98
N ALA A 318 -5.49 -2.82 -1.56
CA ALA A 318 -6.46 -3.44 -2.47
C ALA A 318 -7.37 -2.40 -3.13
N PHE A 319 -7.80 -1.38 -2.39
CA PHE A 319 -8.53 -0.25 -2.95
C PHE A 319 -7.73 0.43 -4.05
N VAL A 320 -6.48 0.78 -3.77
CA VAL A 320 -5.61 1.40 -4.77
C VAL A 320 -5.38 0.47 -5.96
N GLY A 321 -5.13 -0.82 -5.73
CA GLY A 321 -4.95 -1.80 -6.80
C GLY A 321 -6.17 -1.91 -7.72
N GLY A 322 -7.37 -2.01 -7.15
CA GLY A 322 -8.63 -1.98 -7.89
C GLY A 322 -8.80 -0.70 -8.70
N PHE A 323 -8.55 0.45 -8.08
CA PHE A 323 -8.60 1.76 -8.74
C PHE A 323 -7.64 1.82 -9.94
N LEU A 324 -6.38 1.46 -9.75
CA LEU A 324 -5.35 1.49 -10.78
C LEU A 324 -5.65 0.55 -11.95
N SER A 325 -6.30 -0.58 -11.71
CA SER A 325 -6.69 -1.54 -12.75
C SER A 325 -7.62 -0.92 -13.80
N GLN A 326 -8.55 -0.06 -13.34
CA GLN A 326 -9.48 0.64 -14.21
C GLN A 326 -8.84 1.90 -14.81
N LEU A 327 -8.01 2.60 -14.03
CA LEU A 327 -7.30 3.79 -14.48
C LEU A 327 -6.38 3.49 -15.67
N VAL A 328 -5.60 2.41 -15.62
CA VAL A 328 -4.70 2.01 -16.72
C VAL A 328 -5.46 1.62 -17.97
N SER A 329 -6.73 1.25 -17.81
CA SER A 329 -7.68 0.90 -18.87
C SER A 329 -8.51 2.09 -19.38
N ASP A 330 -8.16 3.33 -18.98
CA ASP A 330 -8.86 4.59 -19.34
C ASP A 330 -10.34 4.61 -18.95
N LYS A 331 -10.70 3.96 -17.85
CA LYS A 331 -12.06 3.99 -17.33
C LYS A 331 -12.35 5.28 -16.57
N PRO A 332 -13.62 5.71 -16.48
CA PRO A 332 -14.02 6.87 -15.67
C PRO A 332 -13.61 6.71 -14.19
N LEU A 333 -13.40 7.83 -13.50
CA LEU A 333 -12.96 7.83 -12.08
C LEU A 333 -13.97 7.13 -11.15
N GLU A 334 -15.25 7.26 -11.44
CA GLU A 334 -16.32 6.58 -10.71
C GLU A 334 -16.19 5.05 -10.80
N GLU A 335 -15.81 4.54 -11.96
CA GLU A 335 -15.51 3.11 -12.17
C GLU A 335 -14.24 2.70 -11.41
N CYS A 336 -13.21 3.56 -11.38
CA CYS A 336 -11.99 3.33 -10.61
C CYS A 336 -12.30 3.22 -9.11
N ILE A 337 -13.12 4.13 -8.55
CA ILE A 337 -13.57 4.08 -7.15
C ILE A 337 -14.34 2.78 -6.87
N ARG A 338 -15.29 2.42 -7.77
CA ARG A 338 -16.10 1.21 -7.63
C ARG A 338 -15.24 -0.05 -7.61
N ALA A 339 -14.23 -0.14 -8.48
CA ALA A 339 -13.27 -1.23 -8.51
C ALA A 339 -12.38 -1.24 -7.25
N GLY A 340 -12.02 -0.07 -6.73
CA GLY A 340 -11.31 0.06 -5.45
C GLY A 340 -12.13 -0.50 -4.29
N HIS A 341 -13.39 -0.10 -4.15
CA HIS A 341 -14.29 -0.63 -3.12
C HIS A 341 -14.50 -2.13 -3.24
N TYR A 342 -14.68 -2.63 -4.48
CA TYR A 342 -14.83 -4.07 -4.72
C TYR A 342 -13.58 -4.84 -4.25
N SER A 343 -12.40 -4.39 -4.64
CA SER A 343 -11.14 -5.07 -4.31
C SER A 343 -10.86 -5.06 -2.81
N ALA A 344 -11.10 -3.94 -2.13
CA ALA A 344 -11.01 -3.84 -0.68
C ALA A 344 -11.99 -4.80 0.01
N ASN A 345 -13.25 -4.84 -0.44
CA ASN A 345 -14.29 -5.75 0.10
C ASN A 345 -13.93 -7.23 -0.08
N VAL A 346 -13.26 -7.60 -1.17
CA VAL A 346 -12.77 -8.97 -1.40
C VAL A 346 -11.63 -9.31 -0.43
N VAL A 347 -10.68 -8.41 -0.27
CA VAL A 347 -9.46 -8.67 0.53
C VAL A 347 -9.77 -8.73 2.02
N ILE A 348 -10.60 -7.84 2.57
CA ILE A 348 -10.91 -7.84 4.02
C ILE A 348 -11.64 -9.09 4.51
N ARG A 349 -12.15 -9.94 3.62
CA ARG A 349 -12.75 -11.25 3.95
C ARG A 349 -11.74 -12.38 4.00
N ARG A 350 -10.45 -12.09 3.92
CA ARG A 350 -9.36 -13.08 3.79
C ARG A 350 -8.20 -12.70 4.71
N SER A 351 -7.36 -13.66 5.02
CA SER A 351 -6.09 -13.40 5.70
C SER A 351 -5.07 -12.81 4.73
N GLY A 352 -4.46 -11.69 5.11
CA GLY A 352 -3.50 -10.95 4.29
C GLY A 352 -4.09 -10.39 2.99
N CYS A 353 -3.25 -9.76 2.17
CA CYS A 353 -3.68 -9.24 0.86
C CYS A 353 -3.80 -10.38 -0.17
N THR A 354 -4.84 -11.21 -0.02
CA THR A 354 -5.14 -12.36 -0.88
C THR A 354 -6.49 -12.20 -1.57
N PHE A 355 -6.68 -12.90 -2.68
CA PHE A 355 -7.88 -12.80 -3.51
C PHE A 355 -8.16 -14.12 -4.23
N PRO A 356 -9.39 -14.37 -4.73
CA PRO A 356 -9.74 -15.56 -5.50
C PRO A 356 -9.04 -15.56 -6.87
N GLU A 357 -9.04 -16.69 -7.55
CA GLU A 357 -8.42 -16.83 -8.89
C GLU A 357 -8.92 -15.78 -9.89
N LYS A 358 -10.21 -15.46 -9.85
CA LYS A 358 -10.83 -14.47 -10.75
C LYS A 358 -11.68 -13.48 -9.96
N PRO A 359 -11.67 -12.19 -10.35
CA PRO A 359 -12.60 -11.21 -9.82
C PRO A 359 -14.01 -11.44 -10.40
N ASP A 360 -15.04 -11.19 -9.60
CA ASP A 360 -16.44 -11.08 -10.03
C ASP A 360 -16.86 -9.59 -10.02
N PHE A 361 -16.10 -8.79 -10.75
CA PHE A 361 -16.34 -7.36 -10.94
C PHE A 361 -17.02 -7.12 -12.27
N LYS A 362 -18.18 -6.44 -12.24
CA LYS A 362 -19.01 -6.13 -13.42
C LYS A 362 -19.20 -4.64 -13.61
#